data_73fb19ccc19a8a03470cd699ce423658
#
_entry.id   73fb19ccc19a8a03470cd699ce423658
#
_cell.length_a   1.000
_cell.length_b   1.000
_cell.length_c   1.000
_cell.angle_alpha   90.00
_cell.angle_beta   90.00
_cell.angle_gamma   90.00
#
_symmetry.space_group_name_H-M   'P 1'
#
loop_
_entity.id
_entity.type
_entity.pdbx_description
1 polymer ?
#
loop_
_entity_poly.entity_id
_entity_poly.type
_entity_poly.pdbx_seq_one_letter_code
_entity_poly.pdbx_strand_id
1 'polypeptide(L)'
;MIDNFSVIEGYVIPKNLLLKLLNTYSNIGRSDIYLEKLGDVSYLIKKNNLDTDTYYFIELLKNANYNIDITENRLRLLITKDSEPKNQKEKNILGLKKVISLIKKQASGEKFNSSDILMYLNMIFNNKVKFDMTTVKERGLTKNNERMSSRLAFDHVLEKYFTNLQLKTFEPIMLSLIVYLETLMIKPYRLLGNEDVNINRIASYLILYYLMISNKVKSYEITSFFEQIYHLENEIEKNVQTATFNYYESYFKLNDFTLFILDLIDNSYSDLIKIVKNYEYVDDSSKAYSVEKTIYRMDKMFTKEDVRKEHPYVSDTTIMRVFTKLKNEQVIMPLSKGRNAVWILTIDENDPRRIF
;
A
#
# COMPACT_ATOMS: atom_id res chain seq x y z
N MET A 1 1.67 -2.14 -32.23
CA MET A 1 1.51 -2.33 -30.78
C MET A 1 0.06 -2.04 -30.43
N ILE A 2 -0.53 -2.79 -29.53
CA ILE A 2 -1.83 -2.46 -28.96
C ILE A 2 -1.68 -1.13 -28.24
N ASP A 3 -2.50 -0.14 -28.60
CA ASP A 3 -2.45 1.18 -28.01
C ASP A 3 -3.67 1.40 -27.10
N ASN A 4 -3.54 0.97 -25.84
CA ASN A 4 -4.61 1.13 -24.87
C ASN A 4 -4.79 2.60 -24.40
N PHE A 5 -3.87 3.50 -24.75
CA PHE A 5 -4.07 4.94 -24.55
C PHE A 5 -4.96 5.56 -25.63
N SER A 6 -5.14 4.92 -26.80
CA SER A 6 -6.10 5.38 -27.80
C SER A 6 -7.56 5.36 -27.31
N VAL A 7 -7.84 4.52 -26.32
CA VAL A 7 -9.18 4.47 -25.65
C VAL A 7 -9.50 5.79 -24.95
N ILE A 8 -8.48 6.58 -24.61
CA ILE A 8 -8.66 7.89 -23.94
C ILE A 8 -9.32 8.90 -24.90
N GLU A 9 -9.04 8.80 -26.19
CA GLU A 9 -9.61 9.67 -27.20
C GLU A 9 -11.13 9.40 -27.34
N GLY A 10 -11.95 10.35 -26.93
CA GLY A 10 -13.41 10.21 -26.94
C GLY A 10 -14.03 9.47 -25.77
N TYR A 11 -13.23 9.11 -24.75
CA TYR A 11 -13.76 8.44 -23.55
C TYR A 11 -14.66 9.37 -22.75
N VAL A 12 -15.89 8.94 -22.52
CA VAL A 12 -16.87 9.66 -21.69
C VAL A 12 -16.89 9.06 -20.30
N ILE A 13 -16.49 9.86 -19.31
CA ILE A 13 -16.52 9.43 -17.91
C ILE A 13 -18.00 9.33 -17.44
N PRO A 14 -18.47 8.15 -16.98
CA PRO A 14 -19.82 8.00 -16.47
C PRO A 14 -20.07 8.89 -15.25
N LYS A 15 -21.33 9.35 -15.08
CA LYS A 15 -21.71 10.29 -14.01
C LYS A 15 -21.32 9.80 -12.60
N ASN A 16 -21.53 8.53 -12.30
CA ASN A 16 -21.17 7.92 -11.01
C ASN A 16 -19.66 7.99 -10.77
N LEU A 17 -18.86 7.67 -11.78
CA LEU A 17 -17.40 7.74 -11.71
C LEU A 17 -16.92 9.19 -11.55
N LEU A 18 -17.52 10.13 -12.30
CA LEU A 18 -17.20 11.56 -12.18
C LEU A 18 -17.45 12.08 -10.76
N LEU A 19 -18.62 11.77 -10.17
CA LEU A 19 -18.94 12.16 -8.80
C LEU A 19 -17.97 11.56 -7.79
N LYS A 20 -17.58 10.31 -7.98
CA LYS A 20 -16.59 9.62 -7.12
C LYS A 20 -15.22 10.29 -7.21
N LEU A 21 -14.74 10.58 -8.43
CA LEU A 21 -13.50 11.31 -8.67
C LEU A 21 -13.48 12.67 -7.95
N LEU A 22 -14.56 13.45 -8.08
CA LEU A 22 -14.67 14.77 -7.43
C LEU A 22 -14.55 14.65 -5.90
N ASN A 23 -15.21 13.66 -5.29
CA ASN A 23 -15.13 13.42 -3.85
C ASN A 23 -13.71 13.00 -3.43
N THR A 24 -13.09 12.07 -4.14
CA THR A 24 -11.72 11.60 -3.86
C THR A 24 -10.71 12.74 -4.01
N TYR A 25 -10.81 13.57 -5.08
CA TYR A 25 -9.94 14.73 -5.23
C TYR A 25 -10.18 15.81 -4.17
N SER A 26 -11.38 15.95 -3.64
CA SER A 26 -11.64 16.80 -2.48
C SER A 26 -10.87 16.31 -1.24
N ASN A 27 -10.80 14.99 -1.02
CA ASN A 27 -10.02 14.39 0.06
C ASN A 27 -8.51 14.61 -0.18
N ILE A 28 -8.02 14.36 -1.40
CA ILE A 28 -6.62 14.61 -1.79
C ILE A 28 -6.25 16.08 -1.55
N GLY A 29 -7.09 17.02 -1.95
CA GLY A 29 -6.84 18.45 -1.76
C GLY A 29 -6.79 18.91 -0.28
N ARG A 30 -7.41 18.15 0.63
CA ARG A 30 -7.37 18.42 2.08
C ARG A 30 -6.25 17.72 2.82
N SER A 31 -5.42 16.92 2.14
CA SER A 31 -4.38 16.09 2.76
C SER A 31 -3.45 16.88 3.67
N ASP A 32 -2.99 18.05 3.21
CA ASP A 32 -2.02 18.84 3.94
C ASP A 32 -2.59 19.34 5.28
N ILE A 33 -3.86 19.71 5.32
CA ILE A 33 -4.55 20.11 6.56
C ILE A 33 -4.56 18.96 7.58
N TYR A 34 -4.81 17.73 7.13
CA TYR A 34 -4.79 16.57 8.03
C TYR A 34 -3.38 16.23 8.50
N LEU A 35 -2.37 16.33 7.62
CA LEU A 35 -0.98 16.04 7.97
C LEU A 35 -0.39 17.09 8.91
N GLU A 36 -0.72 18.38 8.75
CA GLU A 36 -0.31 19.47 9.64
C GLU A 36 -0.84 19.26 11.06
N LYS A 37 -2.05 18.77 11.22
CA LYS A 37 -2.65 18.47 12.53
C LYS A 37 -1.92 17.37 13.30
N LEU A 38 -1.15 16.52 12.64
CA LEU A 38 -0.35 15.47 13.29
C LEU A 38 0.95 16.01 13.90
N GLY A 39 1.42 17.20 13.47
CA GLY A 39 2.62 17.85 14.03
C GLY A 39 3.83 16.90 14.15
N ASP A 40 4.52 16.95 15.28
CA ASP A 40 5.74 16.17 15.55
C ASP A 40 5.50 14.65 15.56
N VAL A 41 4.26 14.22 15.81
CA VAL A 41 3.91 12.79 15.84
C VAL A 41 3.87 12.19 14.45
N SER A 42 3.70 13.01 13.42
CA SER A 42 3.70 12.59 12.02
C SER A 42 4.90 11.70 11.67
N TYR A 43 6.10 12.03 12.18
CA TYR A 43 7.30 11.24 11.93
C TYR A 43 7.19 9.80 12.46
N LEU A 44 6.69 9.63 13.69
CA LEU A 44 6.54 8.30 14.29
C LEU A 44 5.49 7.47 13.56
N ILE A 45 4.38 8.10 13.15
CA ILE A 45 3.31 7.43 12.40
C ILE A 45 3.84 7.02 11.02
N LYS A 46 4.56 7.89 10.31
CA LYS A 46 5.19 7.59 9.01
C LYS A 46 6.18 6.42 9.12
N LYS A 47 6.97 6.38 10.21
CA LYS A 47 7.88 5.26 10.48
C LYS A 47 7.13 3.94 10.68
N ASN A 48 6.10 3.94 11.52
CA ASN A 48 5.27 2.76 11.75
C ASN A 48 4.56 2.30 10.47
N ASN A 49 4.06 3.25 9.67
CA ASN A 49 3.46 2.94 8.37
C ASN A 49 4.47 2.28 7.42
N LEU A 50 5.73 2.74 7.38
CA LEU A 50 6.78 2.08 6.60
C LEU A 50 7.01 0.63 7.06
N ASP A 51 6.98 0.38 8.35
CA ASP A 51 7.13 -0.96 8.92
C ASP A 51 5.94 -1.85 8.54
N THR A 52 4.71 -1.33 8.62
CA THR A 52 3.48 -2.01 8.21
C THR A 52 3.47 -2.29 6.71
N ASP A 53 3.77 -1.31 5.87
CA ASP A 53 3.91 -1.47 4.41
C ASP A 53 4.93 -2.57 4.07
N THR A 54 6.07 -2.60 4.77
CA THR A 54 7.10 -3.62 4.55
C THR A 54 6.59 -5.01 4.90
N TYR A 55 5.89 -5.15 6.03
CA TYR A 55 5.31 -6.42 6.47
C TYR A 55 4.32 -6.98 5.45
N TYR A 56 3.32 -6.19 5.05
CA TYR A 56 2.29 -6.66 4.13
C TYR A 56 2.82 -6.87 2.70
N PHE A 57 3.82 -6.10 2.28
CA PHE A 57 4.46 -6.39 1.00
C PHE A 57 5.21 -7.74 1.01
N ILE A 58 5.78 -8.15 2.15
CA ILE A 58 6.37 -9.50 2.29
C ILE A 58 5.29 -10.58 2.14
N GLU A 59 4.11 -10.37 2.71
CA GLU A 59 2.99 -11.30 2.51
C GLU A 59 2.55 -11.36 1.03
N LEU A 60 2.51 -10.21 0.33
CA LEU A 60 2.27 -10.17 -1.12
C LEU A 60 3.37 -10.88 -1.94
N LEU A 61 4.64 -10.81 -1.50
CA LEU A 61 5.72 -11.60 -2.11
C LEU A 61 5.47 -13.10 -1.98
N LYS A 62 5.00 -13.57 -0.82
CA LYS A 62 4.64 -14.98 -0.60
C LYS A 62 3.49 -15.41 -1.53
N ASN A 63 2.47 -14.57 -1.68
CA ASN A 63 1.34 -14.82 -2.59
C ASN A 63 1.78 -14.82 -4.07
N ALA A 64 2.87 -14.13 -4.40
CA ALA A 64 3.50 -14.17 -5.73
C ALA A 64 4.51 -15.33 -5.89
N ASN A 65 4.44 -16.37 -5.04
CA ASN A 65 5.32 -17.54 -5.01
C ASN A 65 6.79 -17.26 -4.65
N TYR A 66 7.10 -16.13 -4.01
CA TYR A 66 8.42 -15.86 -3.49
C TYR A 66 8.51 -16.31 -2.03
N ASN A 67 9.07 -17.51 -1.80
CA ASN A 67 9.16 -18.07 -0.46
C ASN A 67 10.22 -17.35 0.40
N ILE A 68 9.74 -16.65 1.43
CA ILE A 68 10.55 -16.07 2.49
C ILE A 68 10.34 -16.91 3.74
N ASP A 69 11.21 -17.90 3.93
CA ASP A 69 11.22 -18.73 5.13
C ASP A 69 11.95 -17.99 6.26
N ILE A 70 11.18 -17.31 7.10
CA ILE A 70 11.64 -16.57 8.27
C ILE A 70 10.57 -16.64 9.36
N THR A 71 11.00 -16.77 10.61
CA THR A 71 10.06 -16.76 11.73
C THR A 71 9.49 -15.35 11.93
N GLU A 72 8.23 -15.26 12.32
CA GLU A 72 7.55 -13.97 12.52
C GLU A 72 8.27 -13.06 13.52
N ASN A 73 8.77 -13.63 14.63
CA ASN A 73 9.56 -12.87 15.61
C ASN A 73 10.82 -12.25 14.98
N ARG A 74 11.51 -13.00 14.10
CA ARG A 74 12.71 -12.50 13.44
C ARG A 74 12.37 -11.45 12.40
N LEU A 75 11.31 -11.66 11.61
CA LEU A 75 10.78 -10.70 10.67
C LEU A 75 10.46 -9.36 11.36
N ARG A 76 9.74 -9.41 12.47
CA ARG A 76 9.42 -8.24 13.28
C ARG A 76 10.67 -7.48 13.74
N LEU A 77 11.71 -8.20 14.23
CA LEU A 77 12.97 -7.56 14.65
C LEU A 77 13.70 -6.88 13.49
N LEU A 78 13.69 -7.47 12.29
CA LEU A 78 14.29 -6.88 11.10
C LEU A 78 13.56 -5.60 10.70
N ILE A 79 12.23 -5.64 10.67
CA ILE A 79 11.42 -4.52 10.20
C ILE A 79 11.42 -3.36 11.21
N THR A 80 11.19 -3.63 12.51
CA THR A 80 10.96 -2.55 13.49
C THR A 80 12.24 -2.05 14.16
N LYS A 81 13.28 -2.89 14.26
CA LYS A 81 14.53 -2.57 14.97
C LYS A 81 15.75 -2.51 14.07
N ASP A 82 15.57 -2.65 12.77
CA ASP A 82 16.64 -2.66 11.76
C ASP A 82 17.81 -3.59 12.16
N SER A 83 17.46 -4.77 12.73
CA SER A 83 18.46 -5.75 13.20
C SER A 83 19.35 -6.19 12.05
N GLU A 84 20.63 -6.47 12.32
CA GLU A 84 21.57 -6.94 11.31
C GLU A 84 21.09 -8.22 10.61
N PRO A 85 21.10 -8.25 9.27
CA PRO A 85 20.65 -9.40 8.49
C PRO A 85 21.68 -10.54 8.58
N LYS A 86 21.20 -11.76 8.87
CA LYS A 86 22.04 -12.96 9.01
C LYS A 86 22.26 -13.71 7.69
N ASN A 87 21.38 -13.52 6.72
CA ASN A 87 21.41 -14.22 5.45
C ASN A 87 20.87 -13.34 4.30
N GLN A 88 20.93 -13.87 3.08
CA GLN A 88 20.47 -13.12 1.90
C GLN A 88 18.96 -12.84 1.91
N LYS A 89 18.11 -13.74 2.43
CA LYS A 89 16.67 -13.52 2.51
C LYS A 89 16.36 -12.33 3.43
N GLU A 90 17.07 -12.21 4.55
CA GLU A 90 16.92 -11.07 5.46
C GLU A 90 17.43 -9.76 4.84
N LYS A 91 18.52 -9.81 4.04
CA LYS A 91 18.96 -8.65 3.25
C LYS A 91 17.91 -8.19 2.24
N ASN A 92 17.21 -9.13 1.61
CA ASN A 92 16.13 -8.82 0.68
C ASN A 92 14.97 -8.09 1.36
N ILE A 93 14.63 -8.45 2.61
CA ILE A 93 13.61 -7.77 3.43
C ILE A 93 14.02 -6.31 3.71
N LEU A 94 15.27 -6.09 4.12
CA LEU A 94 15.78 -4.73 4.34
C LEU A 94 15.88 -3.95 3.02
N GLY A 95 16.22 -4.62 1.91
CA GLY A 95 16.17 -4.05 0.56
C GLY A 95 14.77 -3.57 0.20
N LEU A 96 13.74 -4.37 0.50
CA LEU A 96 12.34 -4.01 0.29
C LEU A 96 11.95 -2.77 1.12
N LYS A 97 12.24 -2.76 2.42
CA LYS A 97 11.97 -1.60 3.28
C LYS A 97 12.61 -0.33 2.73
N LYS A 98 13.85 -0.44 2.25
CA LYS A 98 14.57 0.65 1.60
C LYS A 98 13.88 1.11 0.32
N VAL A 99 13.41 0.20 -0.53
CA VAL A 99 12.68 0.53 -1.77
C VAL A 99 11.40 1.30 -1.46
N ILE A 100 10.58 0.84 -0.52
CA ILE A 100 9.35 1.54 -0.12
C ILE A 100 9.69 2.95 0.39
N SER A 101 10.73 3.10 1.21
CA SER A 101 11.19 4.39 1.69
C SER A 101 11.67 5.31 0.56
N LEU A 102 12.36 4.77 -0.45
CA LEU A 102 12.81 5.53 -1.63
C LEU A 102 11.63 6.01 -2.46
N ILE A 103 10.64 5.16 -2.71
CA ILE A 103 9.42 5.53 -3.44
C ILE A 103 8.71 6.69 -2.74
N LYS A 104 8.53 6.62 -1.42
CA LYS A 104 7.92 7.72 -0.62
C LYS A 104 8.67 9.04 -0.77
N LYS A 105 9.98 9.03 -0.95
CA LYS A 105 10.81 10.23 -1.09
C LYS A 105 10.85 10.77 -2.52
N GLN A 106 10.92 9.90 -3.52
CA GLN A 106 11.16 10.26 -4.93
C GLN A 106 9.88 10.56 -5.70
N ALA A 107 8.75 9.97 -5.31
CA ALA A 107 7.49 10.12 -6.04
C ALA A 107 6.91 11.55 -6.02
N SER A 108 7.55 12.51 -5.38
CA SER A 108 7.06 13.90 -5.26
C SER A 108 7.23 14.76 -6.51
N GLY A 109 7.45 14.18 -7.70
CA GLY A 109 7.43 14.93 -8.96
C GLY A 109 8.44 14.51 -10.03
N GLU A 110 9.24 13.48 -9.81
CA GLU A 110 10.19 13.00 -10.80
C GLU A 110 9.55 11.97 -11.75
N LYS A 111 9.94 12.04 -13.03
CA LYS A 111 9.60 10.98 -13.99
C LYS A 111 10.44 9.75 -13.66
N PHE A 112 9.82 8.58 -13.65
CA PHE A 112 10.54 7.31 -13.57
C PHE A 112 10.50 6.58 -14.92
N ASN A 113 11.40 5.65 -15.13
CA ASN A 113 11.48 4.81 -16.32
C ASN A 113 11.57 3.32 -15.92
N SER A 114 11.54 2.43 -16.91
CA SER A 114 11.60 0.98 -16.66
C SER A 114 12.86 0.54 -15.92
N SER A 115 13.98 1.26 -16.09
CA SER A 115 15.25 0.96 -15.41
C SER A 115 15.22 1.32 -13.92
N ASP A 116 14.47 2.35 -13.52
CA ASP A 116 14.29 2.70 -12.11
C ASP A 116 13.53 1.59 -11.38
N ILE A 117 12.48 1.06 -11.99
CA ILE A 117 11.75 -0.09 -11.45
C ILE A 117 12.65 -1.34 -11.41
N LEU A 118 13.45 -1.58 -12.45
CA LEU A 118 14.44 -2.67 -12.44
C LEU A 118 15.44 -2.52 -11.28
N MET A 119 15.90 -1.31 -11.01
CA MET A 119 16.78 -1.02 -9.87
C MET A 119 16.09 -1.37 -8.55
N TYR A 120 14.84 -0.96 -8.34
CA TYR A 120 14.08 -1.31 -7.13
C TYR A 120 13.92 -2.83 -6.97
N LEU A 121 13.54 -3.52 -8.04
CA LEU A 121 13.43 -4.98 -8.02
C LEU A 121 14.79 -5.64 -7.71
N ASN A 122 15.89 -5.12 -8.24
CA ASN A 122 17.23 -5.64 -7.97
C ASN A 122 17.73 -5.38 -6.53
N MET A 123 17.26 -4.32 -5.87
CA MET A 123 17.49 -4.13 -4.44
C MET A 123 16.76 -5.17 -3.58
N ILE A 124 15.59 -5.64 -4.02
CA ILE A 124 14.80 -6.67 -3.33
C ILE A 124 15.36 -8.07 -3.63
N PHE A 125 15.70 -8.35 -4.88
CA PHE A 125 16.06 -9.69 -5.37
C PHE A 125 17.55 -9.89 -5.63
N ASN A 126 18.42 -9.09 -5.00
CA ASN A 126 19.87 -9.22 -5.06
C ASN A 126 20.42 -9.30 -6.50
N ASN A 127 20.06 -8.36 -7.34
CA ASN A 127 20.52 -8.25 -8.73
C ASN A 127 20.15 -9.45 -9.64
N LYS A 128 19.12 -10.21 -9.27
CA LYS A 128 18.64 -11.35 -10.05
C LYS A 128 17.53 -11.01 -11.04
N VAL A 129 17.04 -9.78 -11.06
CA VAL A 129 16.01 -9.36 -12.01
C VAL A 129 16.65 -8.76 -13.24
N LYS A 130 16.15 -9.13 -14.40
CA LYS A 130 16.55 -8.57 -15.71
C LYS A 130 15.32 -8.18 -16.53
N PHE A 131 15.52 -7.37 -17.54
CA PHE A 131 14.49 -7.16 -18.54
C PHE A 131 14.19 -8.46 -19.28
N ASP A 132 12.91 -8.69 -19.53
CA ASP A 132 12.47 -9.77 -20.41
C ASP A 132 12.66 -9.32 -21.85
N MET A 133 13.40 -10.12 -22.61
CA MET A 133 13.71 -9.86 -24.03
C MET A 133 12.69 -10.48 -24.97
N THR A 134 11.70 -11.23 -24.45
CA THR A 134 10.59 -11.78 -25.23
C THR A 134 9.87 -10.64 -25.96
N THR A 135 9.60 -10.81 -27.22
CA THR A 135 8.93 -9.79 -28.02
C THR A 135 7.43 -9.77 -27.73
N VAL A 136 6.80 -8.62 -27.91
CA VAL A 136 5.34 -8.48 -27.79
C VAL A 136 4.59 -9.37 -28.76
N LYS A 137 5.19 -9.69 -29.92
CA LYS A 137 4.67 -10.64 -30.90
C LYS A 137 4.64 -12.08 -30.34
N GLU A 138 5.74 -12.54 -29.76
CA GLU A 138 5.84 -13.88 -29.14
C GLU A 138 4.86 -14.05 -27.99
N ARG A 139 4.50 -12.96 -27.31
CA ARG A 139 3.44 -12.93 -26.27
C ARG A 139 2.02 -12.80 -26.82
N GLY A 140 1.85 -12.70 -28.14
CA GLY A 140 0.53 -12.51 -28.75
C GLY A 140 -0.08 -11.13 -28.51
N LEU A 141 0.70 -10.14 -28.06
CA LEU A 141 0.23 -8.79 -27.71
C LEU A 141 0.15 -7.83 -28.92
N THR A 142 0.37 -8.31 -30.12
CA THR A 142 0.23 -7.51 -31.35
C THR A 142 -0.21 -8.41 -32.50
N LYS A 143 -1.07 -7.85 -33.37
CA LYS A 143 -1.47 -8.50 -34.64
C LYS A 143 -0.46 -8.21 -35.75
N ASN A 144 0.36 -7.16 -35.58
CA ASN A 144 1.37 -6.74 -36.55
C ASN A 144 2.70 -7.48 -36.33
N ASN A 145 3.56 -7.52 -37.37
CA ASN A 145 4.88 -8.16 -37.30
C ASN A 145 5.92 -7.36 -36.48
N GLU A 146 5.50 -6.59 -35.52
CA GLU A 146 6.38 -5.81 -34.67
C GLU A 146 7.22 -6.70 -33.75
N ARG A 147 8.54 -6.62 -33.90
CA ARG A 147 9.52 -7.35 -33.07
C ARG A 147 10.01 -6.53 -31.90
N MET A 148 9.13 -5.70 -31.33
CA MET A 148 9.47 -4.88 -30.16
C MET A 148 9.63 -5.77 -28.93
N SER A 149 10.70 -5.57 -28.14
CA SER A 149 10.87 -6.28 -26.86
C SER A 149 9.87 -5.76 -25.81
N SER A 150 9.56 -6.61 -24.83
CA SER A 150 8.69 -6.22 -23.73
C SER A 150 9.19 -4.98 -22.98
N ARG A 151 10.51 -4.81 -22.85
CA ARG A 151 11.12 -3.59 -22.30
C ARG A 151 10.72 -2.34 -23.09
N LEU A 152 10.99 -2.32 -24.40
CA LEU A 152 10.70 -1.15 -25.24
C LEU A 152 9.20 -0.84 -25.29
N ALA A 153 8.36 -1.89 -25.32
CA ALA A 153 6.91 -1.73 -25.24
C ALA A 153 6.49 -1.04 -23.94
N PHE A 154 7.10 -1.42 -22.82
CA PHE A 154 6.81 -0.80 -21.53
C PHE A 154 7.36 0.62 -21.44
N ASP A 155 8.55 0.90 -21.95
CA ASP A 155 9.10 2.26 -22.01
C ASP A 155 8.17 3.20 -22.82
N HIS A 156 7.57 2.72 -23.93
CA HIS A 156 6.54 3.47 -24.67
C HIS A 156 5.27 3.73 -23.85
N VAL A 157 4.83 2.76 -23.03
CA VAL A 157 3.69 2.95 -22.13
C VAL A 157 3.98 4.09 -21.15
N LEU A 158 5.17 4.10 -20.54
CA LEU A 158 5.56 5.15 -19.60
C LEU A 158 5.68 6.51 -20.28
N GLU A 159 6.26 6.57 -21.48
CA GLU A 159 6.35 7.81 -22.27
C GLU A 159 4.96 8.39 -22.57
N LYS A 160 4.00 7.56 -23.01
CA LYS A 160 2.62 7.97 -23.22
C LYS A 160 1.93 8.44 -21.94
N TYR A 161 2.14 7.73 -20.84
CA TYR A 161 1.62 8.13 -19.53
C TYR A 161 2.09 9.56 -19.19
N PHE A 162 3.39 9.82 -19.22
CA PHE A 162 3.93 11.14 -18.86
C PHE A 162 3.52 12.23 -19.85
N THR A 163 3.40 11.91 -21.12
CA THR A 163 2.91 12.86 -22.13
C THR A 163 1.46 13.25 -21.85
N ASN A 164 0.58 12.28 -21.63
CA ASN A 164 -0.83 12.55 -21.32
C ASN A 164 -0.99 13.32 -20.00
N LEU A 165 -0.18 12.98 -18.99
CA LEU A 165 -0.18 13.68 -17.71
C LEU A 165 0.27 15.15 -17.87
N GLN A 166 1.32 15.41 -18.64
CA GLN A 166 1.83 16.76 -18.92
C GLN A 166 0.84 17.59 -19.72
N LEU A 167 0.21 17.00 -20.73
CA LEU A 167 -0.78 17.66 -21.57
C LEU A 167 -2.15 17.78 -20.89
N LYS A 168 -2.35 17.13 -19.74
CA LYS A 168 -3.63 17.09 -18.99
C LYS A 168 -4.79 16.59 -19.86
N THR A 169 -4.52 15.62 -20.72
CA THR A 169 -5.51 15.09 -21.67
C THR A 169 -6.51 14.13 -21.03
N PHE A 170 -6.15 13.55 -19.88
CA PHE A 170 -6.98 12.57 -19.22
C PHE A 170 -6.77 12.56 -17.70
N GLU A 171 -7.62 11.84 -16.99
CA GLU A 171 -7.64 11.74 -15.53
C GLU A 171 -6.44 10.95 -15.01
N PRO A 172 -5.61 11.52 -14.07
CA PRO A 172 -4.33 10.94 -13.66
C PRO A 172 -4.41 9.55 -13.00
N ILE A 173 -5.43 9.27 -12.18
CA ILE A 173 -5.60 7.97 -11.52
C ILE A 173 -5.91 6.89 -12.57
N MET A 174 -6.79 7.19 -13.53
CA MET A 174 -7.09 6.26 -14.64
C MET A 174 -5.87 6.00 -15.52
N LEU A 175 -5.06 7.04 -15.81
CA LEU A 175 -3.77 6.86 -16.50
C LEU A 175 -2.84 5.92 -15.74
N SER A 176 -2.79 6.06 -14.42
CA SER A 176 -1.99 5.19 -13.55
C SER A 176 -2.44 3.72 -13.60
N LEU A 177 -3.76 3.50 -13.69
CA LEU A 177 -4.31 2.15 -13.82
C LEU A 177 -3.99 1.51 -15.17
N ILE A 178 -3.93 2.30 -16.25
CA ILE A 178 -3.46 1.79 -17.55
C ILE A 178 -2.01 1.29 -17.42
N VAL A 179 -1.11 2.07 -16.81
CA VAL A 179 0.29 1.64 -16.61
C VAL A 179 0.36 0.37 -15.76
N TYR A 180 -0.44 0.27 -14.70
CA TYR A 180 -0.52 -0.92 -13.85
C TYR A 180 -0.95 -2.16 -14.66
N LEU A 181 -2.02 -2.06 -15.45
CA LEU A 181 -2.54 -3.16 -16.28
C LEU A 181 -1.55 -3.53 -17.38
N GLU A 182 -0.94 -2.56 -18.05
CA GLU A 182 0.08 -2.79 -19.07
C GLU A 182 1.31 -3.52 -18.51
N THR A 183 1.72 -3.21 -17.28
CA THR A 183 2.82 -3.94 -16.62
C THR A 183 2.51 -5.44 -16.50
N LEU A 184 1.27 -5.78 -16.13
CA LEU A 184 0.81 -7.17 -16.00
C LEU A 184 0.73 -7.89 -17.34
N MET A 185 0.34 -7.19 -18.41
CA MET A 185 0.16 -7.76 -19.75
C MET A 185 1.49 -7.88 -20.50
N ILE A 186 2.29 -6.82 -20.53
CA ILE A 186 3.58 -6.75 -21.26
C ILE A 186 4.64 -7.62 -20.57
N LYS A 187 4.61 -7.71 -19.24
CA LYS A 187 5.57 -8.46 -18.41
C LYS A 187 7.03 -8.10 -18.70
N PRO A 188 7.46 -6.85 -18.47
CA PRO A 188 8.77 -6.36 -18.86
C PRO A 188 9.95 -6.93 -18.06
N TYR A 189 9.71 -7.64 -16.95
CA TYR A 189 10.74 -8.13 -16.05
C TYR A 189 10.74 -9.66 -15.92
N ARG A 190 11.92 -10.23 -15.68
CA ARG A 190 12.15 -11.66 -15.43
C ARG A 190 13.09 -11.86 -14.24
N LEU A 191 12.72 -12.75 -13.31
CA LEU A 191 13.59 -13.18 -12.21
C LEU A 191 14.40 -14.40 -12.62
N LEU A 192 15.74 -14.32 -12.51
CA LEU A 192 16.63 -15.41 -12.86
C LEU A 192 16.67 -16.49 -11.76
N GLY A 193 16.55 -17.74 -12.19
CA GLY A 193 16.66 -18.91 -11.30
C GLY A 193 15.41 -19.21 -10.45
N ASN A 194 14.31 -18.52 -10.70
CA ASN A 194 13.01 -18.84 -10.10
C ASN A 194 11.88 -18.33 -11.01
N GLU A 195 11.47 -19.16 -11.96
CA GLU A 195 10.46 -18.82 -12.98
C GLU A 195 9.03 -18.83 -12.43
N ASP A 196 8.79 -19.48 -11.29
CA ASP A 196 7.47 -19.57 -10.66
C ASP A 196 7.05 -18.26 -9.97
N VAL A 197 8.01 -17.36 -9.69
CA VAL A 197 7.73 -16.07 -9.07
C VAL A 197 7.12 -15.12 -10.07
N ASN A 198 5.92 -14.61 -9.76
CA ASN A 198 5.27 -13.60 -10.59
C ASN A 198 5.88 -12.21 -10.36
N ILE A 199 7.10 -12.00 -10.89
CA ILE A 199 7.86 -10.76 -10.72
C ILE A 199 7.14 -9.52 -11.26
N ASN A 200 6.33 -9.67 -12.32
CA ASN A 200 5.61 -8.55 -12.91
C ASN A 200 4.39 -8.13 -12.09
N ARG A 201 3.78 -9.04 -11.32
CA ARG A 201 2.79 -8.69 -10.30
C ARG A 201 3.41 -7.86 -9.17
N ILE A 202 4.60 -8.25 -8.72
CA ILE A 202 5.37 -7.49 -7.73
C ILE A 202 5.73 -6.10 -8.27
N ALA A 203 6.24 -6.03 -9.50
CA ALA A 203 6.56 -4.77 -10.17
C ALA A 203 5.32 -3.87 -10.31
N SER A 204 4.16 -4.43 -10.70
CA SER A 204 2.93 -3.66 -10.86
C SER A 204 2.45 -3.03 -9.55
N TYR A 205 2.58 -3.71 -8.41
CA TYR A 205 2.25 -3.13 -7.10
C TYR A 205 3.19 -1.98 -6.72
N LEU A 206 4.50 -2.11 -6.97
CA LEU A 206 5.47 -1.02 -6.73
C LEU A 206 5.18 0.18 -7.62
N ILE A 207 4.85 -0.06 -8.90
CA ILE A 207 4.51 0.99 -9.87
C ILE A 207 3.21 1.69 -9.44
N LEU A 208 2.16 0.94 -9.09
CA LEU A 208 0.90 1.53 -8.65
C LEU A 208 1.11 2.39 -7.41
N TYR A 209 1.89 1.90 -6.44
CA TYR A 209 2.23 2.66 -5.25
C TYR A 209 2.96 3.97 -5.59
N TYR A 210 4.01 3.89 -6.44
CA TYR A 210 4.73 5.08 -6.93
C TYR A 210 3.76 6.09 -7.55
N LEU A 211 2.87 5.63 -8.43
CA LEU A 211 1.92 6.48 -9.15
C LEU A 211 0.88 7.10 -8.22
N MET A 212 0.41 6.38 -7.20
CA MET A 212 -0.51 6.94 -6.19
C MET A 212 0.16 8.07 -5.40
N ILE A 213 1.41 7.89 -4.95
CA ILE A 213 2.16 8.95 -4.26
C ILE A 213 2.42 10.14 -5.20
N SER A 214 2.79 9.89 -6.47
CA SER A 214 2.99 10.94 -7.49
C SER A 214 1.71 11.74 -7.76
N ASN A 215 0.55 11.10 -7.71
CA ASN A 215 -0.77 11.74 -7.81
C ASN A 215 -1.23 12.41 -6.50
N LYS A 216 -0.31 12.60 -5.55
CA LYS A 216 -0.53 13.31 -4.29
C LYS A 216 -1.54 12.64 -3.35
N VAL A 217 -1.70 11.32 -3.43
CA VAL A 217 -2.47 10.54 -2.46
C VAL A 217 -1.67 10.42 -1.16
N LYS A 218 -1.58 11.52 -0.41
CA LYS A 218 -0.71 11.66 0.78
C LYS A 218 -1.20 10.84 1.99
N SER A 219 -2.44 10.35 1.97
CA SER A 219 -2.93 9.43 3.01
C SER A 219 -2.01 8.21 3.16
N TYR A 220 -1.42 7.71 2.07
CA TYR A 220 -0.47 6.60 2.09
C TYR A 220 0.91 6.91 2.71
N GLU A 221 1.15 8.14 3.12
CA GLU A 221 2.28 8.44 4.01
C GLU A 221 2.01 7.98 5.45
N ILE A 222 0.74 7.90 5.84
CA ILE A 222 0.25 7.64 7.21
C ILE A 222 -0.42 6.27 7.31
N THR A 223 -1.20 5.87 6.29
CA THR A 223 -1.93 4.60 6.22
C THR A 223 -1.22 3.64 5.27
N SER A 224 -1.32 2.32 5.53
CA SER A 224 -0.61 1.35 4.71
C SER A 224 -1.35 1.07 3.39
N PHE A 225 -0.67 1.30 2.28
CA PHE A 225 -1.13 0.93 0.95
C PHE A 225 -1.09 -0.61 0.76
N PHE A 226 0.02 -1.25 1.15
CA PHE A 226 0.19 -2.68 0.91
C PHE A 226 -0.68 -3.54 1.82
N GLU A 227 -1.07 -3.06 3.01
CA GLU A 227 -2.08 -3.70 3.85
C GLU A 227 -3.44 -3.79 3.13
N GLN A 228 -3.90 -2.67 2.56
CA GLN A 228 -5.15 -2.65 1.78
C GLN A 228 -5.08 -3.58 0.57
N ILE A 229 -3.96 -3.54 -0.19
CA ILE A 229 -3.76 -4.43 -1.34
C ILE A 229 -3.78 -5.89 -0.92
N TYR A 230 -3.12 -6.25 0.18
CA TYR A 230 -3.08 -7.63 0.68
C TYR A 230 -4.46 -8.15 1.05
N HIS A 231 -5.24 -7.39 1.80
CA HIS A 231 -6.57 -7.81 2.23
C HIS A 231 -7.60 -7.90 1.10
N LEU A 232 -7.40 -7.17 0.01
CA LEU A 232 -8.30 -7.09 -1.14
C LEU A 232 -7.69 -7.68 -2.42
N GLU A 233 -6.68 -8.54 -2.28
CA GLU A 233 -5.94 -9.08 -3.42
C GLU A 233 -6.84 -9.87 -4.40
N ASN A 234 -7.81 -10.64 -3.90
CA ASN A 234 -8.77 -11.38 -4.73
C ASN A 234 -9.69 -10.45 -5.51
N GLU A 235 -10.15 -9.36 -4.89
CA GLU A 235 -10.97 -8.35 -5.55
C GLU A 235 -10.18 -7.59 -6.62
N ILE A 236 -8.91 -7.29 -6.34
CA ILE A 236 -8.01 -6.69 -7.33
C ILE A 236 -7.84 -7.62 -8.53
N GLU A 237 -7.57 -8.90 -8.32
CA GLU A 237 -7.44 -9.88 -9.41
C GLU A 237 -8.70 -9.96 -10.26
N LYS A 238 -9.87 -10.01 -9.64
CA LYS A 238 -11.16 -10.02 -10.35
C LYS A 238 -11.35 -8.75 -11.18
N ASN A 239 -11.02 -7.58 -10.63
CA ASN A 239 -11.09 -6.32 -11.36
C ASN A 239 -10.09 -6.26 -12.52
N VAL A 240 -8.86 -6.77 -12.32
CA VAL A 240 -7.84 -6.89 -13.37
C VAL A 240 -8.33 -7.78 -14.51
N GLN A 241 -8.88 -8.96 -14.20
CA GLN A 241 -9.43 -9.87 -15.21
C GLN A 241 -10.57 -9.20 -16.01
N THR A 242 -11.46 -8.48 -15.34
CA THR A 242 -12.55 -7.75 -16.00
C THR A 242 -12.02 -6.62 -16.87
N ALA A 243 -11.08 -5.85 -16.37
CA ALA A 243 -10.49 -4.70 -17.06
C ALA A 243 -9.71 -5.12 -18.31
N THR A 244 -8.99 -6.26 -18.25
CA THR A 244 -8.13 -6.75 -19.34
C THR A 244 -8.84 -7.72 -20.30
N PHE A 245 -10.12 -8.00 -20.11
CA PHE A 245 -10.85 -9.00 -20.92
C PHE A 245 -10.77 -8.73 -22.44
N ASN A 246 -10.82 -7.46 -22.85
CA ASN A 246 -10.72 -7.04 -24.25
C ASN A 246 -9.34 -6.43 -24.59
N TYR A 247 -8.29 -6.83 -23.88
CA TYR A 247 -6.94 -6.27 -24.08
C TYR A 247 -6.46 -6.34 -25.54
N TYR A 248 -6.67 -7.48 -26.20
CA TYR A 248 -6.23 -7.71 -27.59
C TYR A 248 -7.01 -6.88 -28.61
N GLU A 249 -8.10 -6.25 -28.21
CA GLU A 249 -8.90 -5.33 -29.01
C GLU A 249 -8.51 -3.87 -28.76
N SER A 250 -7.40 -3.64 -28.08
CA SER A 250 -6.91 -2.32 -27.64
C SER A 250 -7.93 -1.59 -26.74
N TYR A 251 -8.57 -2.35 -25.82
CA TYR A 251 -9.59 -1.79 -24.95
C TYR A 251 -9.47 -2.31 -23.52
N PHE A 252 -9.39 -1.36 -22.56
CA PHE A 252 -9.54 -1.65 -21.14
C PHE A 252 -10.93 -1.20 -20.62
N LYS A 253 -11.58 -2.07 -19.86
CA LYS A 253 -12.80 -1.69 -19.11
C LYS A 253 -12.40 -1.05 -17.77
N LEU A 254 -12.08 0.25 -17.80
CA LEU A 254 -11.48 0.92 -16.64
C LEU A 254 -12.49 1.34 -15.56
N ASN A 255 -13.79 1.49 -15.89
CA ASN A 255 -14.77 2.10 -14.98
C ASN A 255 -14.83 1.44 -13.60
N ASP A 256 -15.11 0.13 -13.57
CA ASP A 256 -15.30 -0.60 -12.33
C ASP A 256 -13.99 -0.69 -11.54
N PHE A 257 -12.88 -0.91 -12.24
CA PHE A 257 -11.56 -0.94 -11.60
C PHE A 257 -11.18 0.43 -11.04
N THR A 258 -11.49 1.51 -11.76
CA THR A 258 -11.26 2.88 -11.26
C THR A 258 -12.10 3.16 -10.02
N LEU A 259 -13.40 2.81 -10.04
CA LEU A 259 -14.27 2.97 -8.87
C LEU A 259 -13.71 2.22 -7.66
N PHE A 260 -13.28 0.98 -7.86
CA PHE A 260 -12.66 0.18 -6.80
C PHE A 260 -11.38 0.84 -6.21
N ILE A 261 -10.49 1.35 -7.05
CA ILE A 261 -9.27 2.04 -6.59
C ILE A 261 -9.60 3.36 -5.88
N LEU A 262 -10.61 4.09 -6.35
CA LEU A 262 -11.08 5.30 -5.66
C LEU A 262 -11.68 4.98 -4.28
N ASP A 263 -12.34 3.83 -4.12
CA ASP A 263 -12.81 3.35 -2.81
C ASP A 263 -11.63 3.05 -1.87
N LEU A 264 -10.54 2.44 -2.36
CA LEU A 264 -9.32 2.24 -1.56
C LEU A 264 -8.71 3.57 -1.11
N ILE A 265 -8.63 4.55 -2.01
CA ILE A 265 -8.11 5.89 -1.68
C ILE A 265 -9.00 6.54 -0.62
N ASP A 266 -10.32 6.54 -0.79
CA ASP A 266 -11.25 7.16 0.17
C ASP A 266 -11.22 6.46 1.54
N ASN A 267 -11.05 5.12 1.58
CA ASN A 267 -10.85 4.37 2.80
C ASN A 267 -9.56 4.80 3.51
N SER A 268 -8.45 4.98 2.77
CA SER A 268 -7.19 5.47 3.32
C SER A 268 -7.33 6.88 3.94
N TYR A 269 -8.12 7.77 3.34
CA TYR A 269 -8.43 9.09 3.91
C TYR A 269 -9.33 8.98 5.14
N SER A 270 -10.29 8.06 5.14
CA SER A 270 -11.13 7.81 6.31
C SER A 270 -10.31 7.36 7.51
N ASP A 271 -9.32 6.50 7.28
CA ASP A 271 -8.39 6.03 8.31
C ASP A 271 -7.41 7.14 8.74
N LEU A 272 -6.89 7.94 7.81
CA LEU A 272 -6.11 9.15 8.14
C LEU A 272 -6.91 10.09 9.06
N ILE A 273 -8.18 10.35 8.75
CA ILE A 273 -9.03 11.23 9.58
C ILE A 273 -9.24 10.63 10.98
N LYS A 274 -9.43 9.31 11.10
CA LYS A 274 -9.52 8.64 12.41
C LYS A 274 -8.23 8.84 13.22
N ILE A 275 -7.06 8.64 12.58
CA ILE A 275 -5.76 8.84 13.22
C ILE A 275 -5.61 10.30 13.70
N VAL A 276 -5.94 11.28 12.86
CA VAL A 276 -5.88 12.70 13.21
C VAL A 276 -6.79 13.02 14.39
N LYS A 277 -8.05 12.56 14.37
CA LYS A 277 -8.99 12.76 15.48
C LYS A 277 -8.50 12.13 16.77
N ASN A 278 -7.93 10.94 16.70
CA ASN A 278 -7.35 10.30 17.89
C ASN A 278 -6.18 11.13 18.45
N TYR A 279 -5.39 11.76 17.58
CA TYR A 279 -4.29 12.63 17.98
C TYR A 279 -4.77 13.96 18.58
N GLU A 280 -5.70 14.66 17.95
CA GLU A 280 -6.30 15.90 18.48
C GLU A 280 -6.90 15.67 19.88
N TYR A 281 -7.47 14.50 20.11
CA TYR A 281 -8.00 14.13 21.44
C TYR A 281 -6.92 13.93 22.49
N VAL A 282 -5.68 13.61 22.09
CA VAL A 282 -4.54 13.38 23.00
C VAL A 282 -3.90 14.70 23.47
N ASP A 283 -4.00 15.75 22.69
CA ASP A 283 -3.45 17.06 23.06
C ASP A 283 -4.29 17.73 24.15
N ASP A 284 -5.61 17.48 24.18
CA ASP A 284 -6.55 17.99 25.19
C ASP A 284 -6.67 17.12 26.47
N SER A 285 -6.16 15.89 26.45
CA SER A 285 -6.24 14.94 27.56
C SER A 285 -4.92 14.20 27.75
N SER A 286 -4.59 13.81 28.98
CA SER A 286 -3.35 13.04 29.22
C SER A 286 -3.27 11.81 28.29
N LYS A 287 -2.09 11.52 27.73
CA LYS A 287 -1.82 10.35 26.89
C LYS A 287 -2.36 9.04 27.46
N ALA A 288 -2.39 8.94 28.80
CA ALA A 288 -2.97 7.82 29.52
C ALA A 288 -4.50 7.70 29.32
N TYR A 289 -5.21 8.84 29.33
CA TYR A 289 -6.66 8.86 29.13
C TYR A 289 -7.07 8.46 27.70
N SER A 290 -6.30 8.87 26.71
CA SER A 290 -6.53 8.48 25.32
C SER A 290 -6.37 6.95 25.13
N VAL A 291 -5.32 6.35 25.71
CA VAL A 291 -5.11 4.90 25.71
C VAL A 291 -6.27 4.18 26.42
N GLU A 292 -6.72 4.72 27.54
CA GLU A 292 -7.85 4.19 28.31
C GLU A 292 -9.14 4.17 27.49
N LYS A 293 -9.48 5.27 26.81
CA LYS A 293 -10.62 5.36 25.89
C LYS A 293 -10.55 4.34 24.75
N THR A 294 -9.39 4.17 24.16
CA THR A 294 -9.21 3.17 23.10
C THR A 294 -9.48 1.76 23.63
N ILE A 295 -8.97 1.40 24.81
CA ILE A 295 -9.21 0.09 25.41
C ILE A 295 -10.71 -0.16 25.59
N TYR A 296 -11.48 0.83 26.02
CA TYR A 296 -12.95 0.69 26.17
C TYR A 296 -13.67 0.40 24.85
N ARG A 297 -13.11 0.80 23.71
CA ARG A 297 -13.68 0.61 22.36
C ARG A 297 -13.18 -0.65 21.65
N MET A 298 -12.15 -1.29 22.21
CA MET A 298 -11.60 -2.50 21.60
C MET A 298 -12.59 -3.66 21.63
N ASP A 299 -12.35 -4.65 20.79
CA ASP A 299 -13.03 -5.92 20.81
C ASP A 299 -12.89 -6.58 22.18
N LYS A 300 -13.77 -7.52 22.47
CA LYS A 300 -13.79 -8.21 23.76
C LYS A 300 -12.44 -8.82 24.13
N MET A 301 -11.65 -9.22 23.15
CA MET A 301 -10.27 -9.71 23.33
C MET A 301 -9.30 -8.88 22.48
N PHE A 302 -8.20 -8.45 23.08
CA PHE A 302 -7.18 -7.64 22.43
C PHE A 302 -5.80 -7.88 23.04
N THR A 303 -4.77 -7.40 22.37
CA THR A 303 -3.37 -7.46 22.84
C THR A 303 -2.83 -6.05 23.10
N LYS A 304 -1.71 -5.97 23.83
CA LYS A 304 -0.97 -4.70 23.95
C LYS A 304 -0.57 -4.12 22.59
N GLU A 305 -0.32 -4.98 21.63
CA GLU A 305 0.08 -4.57 20.30
C GLU A 305 -1.05 -3.91 19.51
N ASP A 306 -2.29 -4.36 19.74
CA ASP A 306 -3.45 -3.72 19.11
C ASP A 306 -3.63 -2.31 19.65
N VAL A 307 -3.47 -2.11 20.96
CA VAL A 307 -3.45 -0.77 21.58
C VAL A 307 -2.27 0.07 21.06
N ARG A 308 -1.11 -0.56 20.82
CA ARG A 308 0.06 0.10 20.27
C ARG A 308 -0.17 0.60 18.84
N LYS A 309 -0.87 -0.16 18.00
CA LYS A 309 -1.22 0.26 16.64
C LYS A 309 -2.05 1.54 16.64
N GLU A 310 -3.00 1.65 17.58
CA GLU A 310 -3.84 2.85 17.73
C GLU A 310 -3.09 4.04 18.34
N HIS A 311 -2.04 3.77 19.14
CA HIS A 311 -1.26 4.79 19.87
C HIS A 311 0.25 4.67 19.61
N PRO A 312 0.72 4.82 18.39
CA PRO A 312 2.13 4.65 18.05
C PRO A 312 3.06 5.67 18.73
N TYR A 313 2.51 6.81 19.16
CA TYR A 313 3.20 7.92 19.80
C TYR A 313 3.24 7.83 21.34
N VAL A 314 2.56 6.85 21.96
CA VAL A 314 2.55 6.68 23.40
C VAL A 314 3.64 5.68 23.83
N SER A 315 4.39 6.01 24.89
CA SER A 315 5.44 5.12 25.39
C SER A 315 4.88 3.79 25.94
N ASP A 316 5.65 2.71 25.79
CA ASP A 316 5.30 1.39 26.38
C ASP A 316 4.99 1.48 27.86
N THR A 317 5.72 2.31 28.58
CA THR A 317 5.54 2.55 30.00
C THR A 317 4.16 3.16 30.31
N THR A 318 3.72 4.12 29.48
CA THR A 318 2.40 4.75 29.64
C THR A 318 1.29 3.75 29.34
N ILE A 319 1.40 2.96 28.25
CA ILE A 319 0.44 1.91 27.90
C ILE A 319 0.34 0.90 29.06
N MET A 320 1.47 0.40 29.57
CA MET A 320 1.47 -0.57 30.66
C MET A 320 0.92 0.00 31.97
N ARG A 321 1.13 1.30 32.24
CA ARG A 321 0.52 1.96 33.39
C ARG A 321 -1.00 1.98 33.30
N VAL A 322 -1.56 2.25 32.12
CA VAL A 322 -3.01 2.20 31.87
C VAL A 322 -3.54 0.78 32.02
N PHE A 323 -2.86 -0.22 31.45
CA PHE A 323 -3.23 -1.63 31.63
C PHE A 323 -3.25 -2.04 33.11
N THR A 324 -2.26 -1.62 33.87
CA THR A 324 -2.20 -1.89 35.32
C THR A 324 -3.36 -1.21 36.07
N LYS A 325 -3.66 0.06 35.70
CA LYS A 325 -4.81 0.79 36.27
C LYS A 325 -6.11 0.06 35.98
N LEU A 326 -6.41 -0.23 34.72
CA LEU A 326 -7.66 -0.86 34.30
C LEU A 326 -7.80 -2.30 34.81
N LYS A 327 -6.70 -3.04 34.98
CA LYS A 327 -6.68 -4.33 35.64
C LYS A 327 -7.07 -4.21 37.12
N ASN A 328 -6.52 -3.22 37.83
CA ASN A 328 -6.86 -2.98 39.26
C ASN A 328 -8.31 -2.54 39.42
N GLU A 329 -8.87 -1.84 38.44
CA GLU A 329 -10.27 -1.44 38.35
C GLU A 329 -11.19 -2.59 37.86
N GLN A 330 -10.64 -3.77 37.61
CA GLN A 330 -11.34 -4.93 37.09
C GLN A 330 -12.06 -4.70 35.74
N VAL A 331 -11.59 -3.76 34.95
CA VAL A 331 -12.12 -3.45 33.63
C VAL A 331 -11.54 -4.37 32.55
N ILE A 332 -10.29 -4.80 32.75
CA ILE A 332 -9.61 -5.76 31.88
C ILE A 332 -8.95 -6.86 32.69
N MET A 333 -8.83 -8.05 32.11
CA MET A 333 -8.16 -9.19 32.71
C MET A 333 -7.22 -9.89 31.72
N PRO A 334 -5.98 -10.26 32.13
CA PRO A 334 -5.09 -11.02 31.24
C PRO A 334 -5.57 -12.48 31.17
N LEU A 335 -5.76 -12.99 29.96
CA LEU A 335 -6.03 -14.40 29.68
C LEU A 335 -4.75 -15.25 29.63
N SER A 336 -3.61 -14.62 29.34
CA SER A 336 -2.31 -15.29 29.27
C SER A 336 -1.22 -14.45 29.90
N LYS A 337 -0.08 -15.08 30.23
CA LYS A 337 1.11 -14.40 30.76
C LYS A 337 2.15 -14.25 29.65
N GLY A 338 2.96 -13.19 29.73
CA GLY A 338 4.09 -12.97 28.83
C GLY A 338 3.93 -11.75 27.93
N ARG A 339 4.86 -11.60 27.00
CA ARG A 339 5.00 -10.41 26.14
C ARG A 339 3.83 -10.20 25.17
N ASN A 340 3.19 -11.29 24.75
CA ASN A 340 2.04 -11.32 23.84
C ASN A 340 0.75 -11.68 24.60
N ALA A 341 0.61 -11.26 25.86
CA ALA A 341 -0.56 -11.52 26.65
C ALA A 341 -1.83 -11.00 25.96
N VAL A 342 -2.82 -11.87 25.83
CA VAL A 342 -4.17 -11.51 25.40
C VAL A 342 -4.92 -11.01 26.63
N TRP A 343 -5.63 -9.92 26.47
CA TRP A 343 -6.46 -9.29 27.50
C TRP A 343 -7.92 -9.36 27.08
N ILE A 344 -8.80 -9.45 28.07
CA ILE A 344 -10.25 -9.45 27.88
C ILE A 344 -10.87 -8.25 28.59
N LEU A 345 -11.81 -7.59 27.94
CA LEU A 345 -12.71 -6.62 28.56
C LEU A 345 -13.74 -7.37 29.40
N THR A 346 -13.83 -7.01 30.70
CA THR A 346 -14.75 -7.63 31.67
C THR A 346 -16.05 -6.86 31.82
N ILE A 347 -16.12 -5.65 31.26
CA ILE A 347 -17.32 -4.80 31.23
C ILE A 347 -18.23 -5.17 30.06
N ASP A 348 -19.54 -5.01 30.24
CA ASP A 348 -20.55 -5.30 29.23
C ASP A 348 -20.54 -4.30 28.09
N GLU A 349 -21.12 -4.71 26.93
CA GLU A 349 -21.20 -3.84 25.72
C GLU A 349 -22.02 -2.58 25.98
N ASN A 350 -22.96 -2.62 26.93
CA ASN A 350 -23.82 -1.49 27.32
C ASN A 350 -23.21 -0.63 28.44
N ASP A 351 -21.98 -0.89 28.86
CA ASP A 351 -21.31 -0.07 29.88
C ASP A 351 -21.14 1.38 29.35
N PRO A 352 -21.58 2.40 30.13
CA PRO A 352 -21.47 3.80 29.69
C PRO A 352 -20.07 4.23 29.25
N ARG A 353 -19.03 3.56 29.78
CA ARG A 353 -17.61 3.81 29.39
C ARG A 353 -17.26 3.34 27.97
N ARG A 354 -18.10 2.49 27.33
CA ARG A 354 -17.96 2.03 25.95
C ARG A 354 -18.73 2.89 24.94
N ILE A 355 -19.61 3.79 25.40
CA ILE A 355 -20.53 4.54 24.55
C ILE A 355 -19.93 5.87 24.04
N PHE A 356 -18.71 6.23 24.44
CA PHE A 356 -18.08 7.50 24.06
C PHE A 356 -17.11 7.41 22.89
#